data_500209cf5f4c41ef0b65ef50f2497dce
#
_entry.id   500209cf5f4c41ef0b65ef50f2497dce
#
_cell.length_a   1.000
_cell.length_b   1.000
_cell.length_c   1.000
_cell.angle_alpha   90.00
_cell.angle_beta   90.00
_cell.angle_gamma   90.00
#
_symmetry.space_group_name_H-M   'P 1'
#
loop_
_entity.id
_entity.type
_entity.pdbx_description
1 polymer ?
#
loop_
_entity_poly.entity_id
_entity_poly.type
_entity_poly.pdbx_seq_one_letter_code
_entity_poly.pdbx_strand_id
1 'polypeptide(L)'
;CVILNKAIRRAGLELIDSQLCFNPLAAASALLSPEEKNLGVALIDIGADLTDVAVFSNGVVQYTSVAPFGGQTITDEVAIKTQLSNESAEELKHRLGQVKFDPTKDVDGSFVMPAYPGLGQGKGRVLTKQAFSDIINPRIQDMFENIYYKIRDKGLHNQLSHGVVLTGGGACLPGIDRMAKEVFSMHLAGRDINVRIGRPLISFETGEFFAPEDYSTAVLPSQLTGYSTPQHAAVMGYLYDLNRKVLTQGSRIRSKGKLKTAAEYLKTWFLGNF
;
A
#
# COMPACT_ATOMS: atom_id res chain seq x y z
N CYS A 1 -1.75 -22.73 -1.17
CA CYS A 1 -0.42 -23.04 -0.59
C CYS A 1 0.30 -24.19 -1.31
N VAL A 2 -0.34 -25.36 -1.57
CA VAL A 2 0.33 -26.53 -2.19
C VAL A 2 0.91 -26.22 -3.58
N ILE A 3 0.16 -25.53 -4.43
CA ILE A 3 0.59 -25.17 -5.79
C ILE A 3 1.79 -24.24 -5.74
N LEU A 4 1.76 -23.21 -4.90
CA LEU A 4 2.85 -22.26 -4.73
C LEU A 4 4.12 -22.95 -4.23
N ASN A 5 4.01 -23.82 -3.22
CA ASN A 5 5.15 -24.62 -2.74
C ASN A 5 5.74 -25.51 -3.82
N LYS A 6 4.91 -26.12 -4.67
CA LYS A 6 5.39 -26.90 -5.81
C LYS A 6 6.11 -26.03 -6.84
N ALA A 7 5.58 -24.84 -7.13
CA ALA A 7 6.20 -23.92 -8.07
C ALA A 7 7.58 -23.44 -7.58
N ILE A 8 7.69 -23.05 -6.30
CA ILE A 8 8.94 -22.61 -5.70
C ILE A 8 9.99 -23.72 -5.72
N ARG A 9 9.61 -24.95 -5.33
CA ARG A 9 10.53 -26.09 -5.40
C ARG A 9 10.96 -26.45 -6.84
N ARG A 10 10.05 -26.33 -7.82
CA ARG A 10 10.38 -26.53 -9.24
C ARG A 10 11.33 -25.46 -9.78
N ALA A 11 11.30 -24.27 -9.22
CA ALA A 11 12.26 -23.20 -9.53
C ALA A 11 13.63 -23.41 -8.85
N GLY A 12 13.85 -24.53 -8.14
CA GLY A 12 15.11 -24.82 -7.43
C GLY A 12 15.28 -24.05 -6.12
N LEU A 13 14.21 -23.44 -5.60
CA LEU A 13 14.23 -22.68 -4.35
C LEU A 13 13.66 -23.53 -3.20
N GLU A 14 14.22 -23.35 -2.02
CA GLU A 14 13.71 -23.95 -0.79
C GLU A 14 12.96 -22.90 0.04
N LEU A 15 11.79 -23.31 0.56
CA LEU A 15 11.07 -22.50 1.54
C LEU A 15 11.62 -22.81 2.93
N ILE A 16 12.13 -21.79 3.60
CA ILE A 16 12.52 -21.88 5.01
C ILE A 16 11.22 -21.98 5.83
N ASP A 17 11.05 -23.07 6.56
CA ASP A 17 9.94 -23.36 7.48
C ASP A 17 8.54 -23.33 6.84
N SER A 18 8.41 -23.47 5.52
CA SER A 18 7.13 -23.46 4.79
C SER A 18 6.23 -22.26 5.11
N GLN A 19 6.80 -21.15 5.56
CA GLN A 19 6.05 -19.99 6.00
C GLN A 19 5.66 -19.11 4.79
N LEU A 20 4.39 -19.19 4.44
CA LEU A 20 3.75 -18.21 3.58
C LEU A 20 3.15 -17.14 4.48
N CYS A 21 3.48 -15.89 4.23
CA CYS A 21 2.88 -14.76 4.92
C CYS A 21 1.85 -14.08 4.01
N PHE A 22 0.70 -13.73 4.56
CA PHE A 22 -0.31 -12.94 3.85
C PHE A 22 0.11 -11.46 3.91
N ASN A 23 0.17 -10.80 2.75
CA ASN A 23 0.71 -9.43 2.61
C ASN A 23 0.18 -8.43 3.64
N PRO A 24 -1.14 -8.29 3.88
CA PRO A 24 -1.64 -7.34 4.86
C PRO A 24 -1.20 -7.63 6.31
N LEU A 25 -0.95 -8.89 6.66
CA LEU A 25 -0.44 -9.23 7.99
C LEU A 25 1.03 -8.83 8.14
N ALA A 26 1.81 -9.06 7.07
CA ALA A 26 3.19 -8.57 7.03
C ALA A 26 3.22 -7.04 7.10
N ALA A 27 2.46 -6.35 6.25
CA ALA A 27 2.38 -4.89 6.28
C ALA A 27 1.96 -4.36 7.66
N ALA A 28 1.01 -5.02 8.33
CA ALA A 28 0.55 -4.65 9.67
C ALA A 28 1.66 -4.72 10.73
N SER A 29 2.66 -5.59 10.55
CA SER A 29 3.81 -5.66 11.46
C SER A 29 4.73 -4.45 11.35
N ALA A 30 4.81 -3.84 10.16
CA ALA A 30 5.62 -2.64 9.92
C ALA A 30 4.86 -1.33 10.14
N LEU A 31 3.52 -1.35 10.10
CA LEU A 31 2.72 -0.13 10.01
C LEU A 31 1.85 0.16 11.20
N LEU A 32 1.43 -0.87 11.94
CA LEU A 32 0.43 -0.73 12.99
C LEU A 32 1.02 -0.97 14.36
N SER A 33 0.85 0.02 15.24
CA SER A 33 1.22 -0.13 16.65
C SER A 33 0.35 -1.16 17.37
N PRO A 34 0.80 -1.71 18.50
CA PRO A 34 -0.02 -2.55 19.36
C PRO A 34 -1.31 -1.85 19.81
N GLU A 35 -1.25 -0.54 20.05
CA GLU A 35 -2.41 0.26 20.44
C GLU A 35 -3.45 0.36 19.32
N GLU A 36 -3.04 0.67 18.09
CA GLU A 36 -3.93 0.68 16.92
C GLU A 36 -4.64 -0.67 16.74
N LYS A 37 -3.89 -1.77 16.85
CA LYS A 37 -4.46 -3.14 16.76
C LYS A 37 -5.43 -3.44 17.88
N ASN A 38 -5.19 -2.92 19.09
CA ASN A 38 -6.09 -3.12 20.24
C ASN A 38 -7.37 -2.30 20.10
N LEU A 39 -7.26 -1.02 19.76
CA LEU A 39 -8.39 -0.08 19.68
C LEU A 39 -9.27 -0.30 18.46
N GLY A 40 -8.75 -0.96 17.45
CA GLY A 40 -9.46 -1.29 16.22
C GLY A 40 -9.09 -0.40 15.04
N VAL A 41 -8.54 -1.03 14.01
CA VAL A 41 -8.04 -0.37 12.80
C VAL A 41 -8.25 -1.25 11.57
N ALA A 42 -8.58 -0.65 10.45
CA ALA A 42 -8.55 -1.31 9.13
C ALA A 42 -7.27 -0.94 8.40
N LEU A 43 -6.49 -1.94 7.98
CA LEU A 43 -5.37 -1.79 7.06
C LEU A 43 -5.84 -2.15 5.66
N ILE A 44 -5.65 -1.23 4.71
CA ILE A 44 -6.04 -1.37 3.30
C ILE A 44 -4.76 -1.23 2.46
N ASP A 45 -4.34 -2.33 1.84
CA ASP A 45 -3.15 -2.39 0.97
C ASP A 45 -3.60 -2.36 -0.49
N ILE A 46 -3.42 -1.21 -1.15
CA ILE A 46 -3.86 -0.96 -2.52
C ILE A 46 -2.73 -1.31 -3.48
N GLY A 47 -2.77 -2.51 -4.03
CA GLY A 47 -1.82 -3.01 -5.01
C GLY A 47 -2.12 -2.55 -6.44
N ALA A 48 -1.49 -3.22 -7.42
CA ALA A 48 -1.74 -2.98 -8.84
C ALA A 48 -3.11 -3.53 -9.28
N ASP A 49 -3.36 -4.80 -9.05
CA ASP A 49 -4.57 -5.50 -9.51
C ASP A 49 -5.58 -5.74 -8.38
N LEU A 50 -5.10 -5.85 -7.16
CA LEU A 50 -5.88 -6.24 -6.00
C LEU A 50 -5.70 -5.23 -4.87
N THR A 51 -6.74 -5.10 -4.05
CA THR A 51 -6.67 -4.41 -2.76
C THR A 51 -6.93 -5.41 -1.65
N ASP A 52 -5.95 -5.59 -0.81
CA ASP A 52 -6.01 -6.44 0.37
C ASP A 52 -6.49 -5.64 1.58
N VAL A 53 -7.34 -6.24 2.40
CA VAL A 53 -7.90 -5.62 3.60
C VAL A 53 -7.69 -6.52 4.80
N ALA A 54 -7.20 -5.96 5.90
CA ALA A 54 -7.17 -6.62 7.20
C ALA A 54 -7.74 -5.71 8.28
N VAL A 55 -8.65 -6.22 9.09
CA VAL A 55 -9.24 -5.50 10.22
C VAL A 55 -8.73 -6.11 11.51
N PHE A 56 -8.17 -5.26 12.37
CA PHE A 56 -7.67 -5.63 13.69
C PHE A 56 -8.56 -5.03 14.78
N SER A 57 -8.77 -5.77 15.84
CA SER A 57 -9.39 -5.32 17.09
C SER A 57 -8.96 -6.25 18.22
N ASN A 58 -8.83 -5.73 19.44
CA ASN A 58 -8.36 -6.48 20.60
C ASN A 58 -6.99 -7.16 20.38
N GLY A 59 -6.12 -6.53 19.63
CA GLY A 59 -4.75 -6.99 19.35
C GLY A 59 -4.63 -8.13 18.31
N VAL A 60 -5.75 -8.62 17.76
CA VAL A 60 -5.75 -9.73 16.80
C VAL A 60 -6.48 -9.36 15.50
N VAL A 61 -6.15 -10.08 14.44
CA VAL A 61 -6.87 -9.94 13.16
C VAL A 61 -8.26 -10.55 13.30
N GLN A 62 -9.29 -9.74 13.02
CA GLN A 62 -10.69 -10.15 13.05
C GLN A 62 -11.21 -10.57 11.67
N TYR A 63 -10.70 -9.91 10.62
CA TYR A 63 -11.19 -10.14 9.27
C TYR A 63 -10.12 -9.82 8.25
N THR A 64 -10.10 -10.60 7.18
CA THR A 64 -9.31 -10.32 5.99
C THR A 64 -10.14 -10.51 4.75
N SER A 65 -9.92 -9.69 3.74
CA SER A 65 -10.54 -9.85 2.42
C SER A 65 -9.66 -9.31 1.32
N VAL A 66 -9.98 -9.70 0.09
CA VAL A 66 -9.36 -9.20 -1.13
C VAL A 66 -10.46 -8.60 -1.99
N ALA A 67 -10.20 -7.43 -2.56
CA ALA A 67 -11.05 -6.81 -3.57
C ALA A 67 -10.32 -6.84 -4.92
N PRO A 68 -10.99 -7.24 -6.02
CA PRO A 68 -10.41 -7.22 -7.37
C PRO A 68 -10.43 -5.79 -7.93
N PHE A 69 -9.69 -4.92 -7.29
CA PHE A 69 -9.56 -3.51 -7.61
C PHE A 69 -8.17 -3.04 -7.18
N GLY A 70 -7.49 -2.27 -8.01
CA GLY A 70 -6.16 -1.74 -7.70
C GLY A 70 -5.80 -0.60 -8.65
N GLY A 71 -4.51 -0.26 -8.67
CA GLY A 71 -3.98 0.80 -9.53
C GLY A 71 -4.25 0.59 -11.01
N GLN A 72 -4.29 -0.67 -11.48
CA GLN A 72 -4.59 -1.03 -12.86
C GLN A 72 -6.02 -0.65 -13.25
N THR A 73 -7.00 -0.84 -12.37
CA THR A 73 -8.39 -0.44 -12.63
C THR A 73 -8.51 1.07 -12.87
N ILE A 74 -7.69 1.86 -12.18
CA ILE A 74 -7.62 3.32 -12.41
C ILE A 74 -7.00 3.61 -13.77
N THR A 75 -5.92 2.92 -14.13
CA THR A 75 -5.26 3.06 -15.43
C THR A 75 -6.20 2.72 -16.59
N ASP A 76 -6.94 1.61 -16.46
CA ASP A 76 -7.92 1.17 -17.47
C ASP A 76 -9.05 2.20 -17.64
N GLU A 77 -9.56 2.78 -16.55
CA GLU A 77 -10.59 3.83 -16.62
C GLU A 77 -10.05 5.08 -17.35
N VAL A 78 -8.82 5.49 -17.03
CA VAL A 78 -8.15 6.60 -17.73
C VAL A 78 -7.96 6.27 -19.20
N ALA A 79 -7.47 5.08 -19.55
CA ALA A 79 -7.25 4.64 -20.93
C ALA A 79 -8.57 4.70 -21.75
N ILE A 80 -9.66 4.17 -21.18
CA ILE A 80 -10.98 4.18 -21.80
C ILE A 80 -11.48 5.60 -22.01
N LYS A 81 -11.45 6.46 -20.99
CA LYS A 81 -12.00 7.83 -21.05
C LYS A 81 -11.18 8.76 -21.92
N THR A 82 -9.87 8.53 -21.99
CA THR A 82 -8.96 9.39 -22.79
C THR A 82 -8.68 8.82 -24.18
N GLN A 83 -9.02 7.53 -24.41
CA GLN A 83 -8.71 6.78 -25.64
C GLN A 83 -7.19 6.65 -25.86
N LEU A 84 -6.44 6.48 -24.80
CA LEU A 84 -4.99 6.26 -24.82
C LEU A 84 -4.67 4.77 -24.63
N SER A 85 -3.42 4.40 -24.95
CA SER A 85 -2.89 3.09 -24.55
C SER A 85 -2.74 3.00 -23.02
N ASN A 86 -2.74 1.78 -22.48
CA ASN A 86 -2.54 1.58 -21.04
C ASN A 86 -1.22 2.18 -20.55
N GLU A 87 -0.14 2.08 -21.35
CA GLU A 87 1.15 2.66 -21.01
C GLU A 87 1.06 4.20 -20.88
N SER A 88 0.40 4.86 -21.85
CA SER A 88 0.20 6.31 -21.78
C SER A 88 -0.74 6.72 -20.64
N ALA A 89 -1.76 5.93 -20.34
CA ALA A 89 -2.66 6.17 -19.23
C ALA A 89 -1.95 5.99 -17.87
N GLU A 90 -1.06 5.01 -17.75
CA GLU A 90 -0.21 4.81 -16.56
C GLU A 90 0.74 5.99 -16.35
N GLU A 91 1.38 6.47 -17.42
CA GLU A 91 2.22 7.67 -17.36
C GLU A 91 1.42 8.90 -16.92
N LEU A 92 0.20 9.07 -17.43
CA LEU A 92 -0.69 10.14 -17.00
C LEU A 92 -1.05 10.03 -15.52
N LYS A 93 -1.35 8.82 -15.04
CA LYS A 93 -1.65 8.56 -13.63
C LYS A 93 -0.49 8.99 -12.74
N HIS A 94 0.75 8.71 -13.14
CA HIS A 94 1.93 9.13 -12.39
C HIS A 94 2.15 10.65 -12.41
N ARG A 95 1.83 11.31 -13.51
CA ARG A 95 2.07 12.77 -13.68
C ARG A 95 0.95 13.65 -13.15
N LEU A 96 -0.30 13.28 -13.41
CA LEU A 96 -1.48 14.07 -13.07
C LEU A 96 -2.31 13.48 -11.95
N GLY A 97 -2.00 12.26 -11.51
CA GLY A 97 -2.79 11.54 -10.53
C GLY A 97 -3.03 12.36 -9.28
N GLN A 98 -4.27 12.77 -9.10
CA GLN A 98 -4.76 13.55 -7.97
C GLN A 98 -6.20 13.14 -7.70
N VAL A 99 -6.43 12.58 -6.52
CA VAL A 99 -7.78 12.25 -6.05
C VAL A 99 -8.36 13.46 -5.35
N LYS A 100 -9.64 13.78 -5.63
CA LYS A 100 -10.32 14.93 -5.02
C LYS A 100 -9.51 16.23 -5.16
N PHE A 101 -9.17 16.58 -6.38
CA PHE A 101 -8.46 17.82 -6.67
C PHE A 101 -9.23 19.02 -6.07
N ASP A 102 -8.52 19.83 -5.32
CA ASP A 102 -9.05 21.06 -4.71
C ASP A 102 -8.20 22.24 -5.22
N PRO A 103 -8.73 23.10 -6.09
CA PRO A 103 -7.95 24.20 -6.68
C PRO A 103 -7.45 25.22 -5.66
N THR A 104 -7.96 25.17 -4.43
CA THR A 104 -7.52 26.07 -3.35
C THR A 104 -6.33 25.53 -2.56
N LYS A 105 -6.06 24.23 -2.65
CA LYS A 105 -5.03 23.52 -1.86
C LYS A 105 -4.01 22.80 -2.71
N ASP A 106 -4.44 22.29 -3.86
CA ASP A 106 -3.62 21.45 -4.71
C ASP A 106 -2.97 22.27 -5.82
N VAL A 107 -1.72 21.94 -6.15
CA VAL A 107 -1.01 22.60 -7.25
C VAL A 107 -1.62 22.17 -8.57
N ASP A 108 -2.07 23.14 -9.36
CA ASP A 108 -2.60 22.89 -10.70
C ASP A 108 -1.51 22.32 -11.63
N GLY A 109 -1.96 21.62 -12.65
CA GLY A 109 -1.10 21.05 -13.66
C GLY A 109 -1.92 20.53 -14.85
N SER A 110 -1.27 20.51 -16.00
CA SER A 110 -1.87 20.02 -17.21
C SER A 110 -0.87 19.20 -18.03
N PHE A 111 -1.42 18.30 -18.83
CA PHE A 111 -0.66 17.46 -19.75
C PHE A 111 -1.25 17.58 -21.15
N VAL A 112 -0.38 17.80 -22.15
CA VAL A 112 -0.78 17.77 -23.54
C VAL A 112 -0.78 16.32 -24.01
N MET A 113 -1.95 15.76 -24.21
CA MET A 113 -2.09 14.39 -24.71
C MET A 113 -1.57 14.29 -26.14
N PRO A 114 -0.83 13.22 -26.48
CA PRO A 114 -0.40 12.99 -27.86
C PRO A 114 -1.60 12.96 -28.82
N ALA A 115 -1.44 13.50 -30.01
CA ALA A 115 -2.43 13.38 -31.06
C ALA A 115 -2.53 11.92 -31.49
N TYR A 116 -3.73 11.35 -31.47
CA TYR A 116 -3.94 9.96 -31.89
C TYR A 116 -3.97 9.91 -33.43
N PRO A 117 -3.19 9.02 -34.08
CA PRO A 117 -3.30 8.81 -35.52
C PRO A 117 -4.70 8.25 -35.85
N GLY A 118 -5.52 9.06 -36.52
CA GLY A 118 -6.88 8.66 -36.95
C GLY A 118 -8.02 9.53 -36.46
N LEU A 119 -7.85 10.36 -35.45
CA LEU A 119 -8.80 11.36 -35.00
C LEU A 119 -8.40 12.78 -35.50
N GLY A 120 -8.44 12.99 -36.82
CA GLY A 120 -8.28 14.31 -37.46
C GLY A 120 -7.04 15.08 -37.02
N GLN A 121 -6.44 15.91 -37.89
CA GLN A 121 -5.32 16.79 -37.58
C GLN A 121 -5.72 17.83 -36.50
N GLY A 122 -5.81 17.40 -35.24
CA GLY A 122 -6.22 18.21 -34.10
C GLY A 122 -5.01 18.54 -33.22
N LYS A 123 -4.95 19.77 -32.78
CA LYS A 123 -4.09 20.24 -31.68
C LYS A 123 -4.22 19.23 -30.50
N GLY A 124 -3.11 18.79 -29.94
CA GLY A 124 -3.13 17.86 -28.80
C GLY A 124 -4.12 18.32 -27.71
N ARG A 125 -4.96 17.43 -27.24
CA ARG A 125 -5.93 17.75 -26.18
C ARG A 125 -5.17 17.97 -24.87
N VAL A 126 -5.53 19.01 -24.13
CA VAL A 126 -4.96 19.29 -22.81
C VAL A 126 -5.84 18.59 -21.75
N LEU A 127 -5.23 17.77 -20.92
CA LEU A 127 -5.87 17.19 -19.74
C LEU A 127 -5.32 17.89 -18.49
N THR A 128 -6.20 18.48 -17.71
CA THR A 128 -5.86 19.10 -16.42
C THR A 128 -5.93 18.10 -15.28
N LYS A 129 -5.30 18.40 -14.14
CA LYS A 129 -5.44 17.60 -12.91
C LYS A 129 -6.88 17.50 -12.46
N GLN A 130 -7.67 18.57 -12.59
CA GLN A 130 -9.11 18.54 -12.28
C GLN A 130 -9.82 17.51 -13.17
N ALA A 131 -9.65 17.58 -14.49
CA ALA A 131 -10.31 16.65 -15.41
C ALA A 131 -9.84 15.19 -15.18
N PHE A 132 -8.57 14.99 -14.83
CA PHE A 132 -8.06 13.68 -14.44
C PHE A 132 -8.73 13.18 -13.15
N SER A 133 -8.83 14.04 -12.15
CA SER A 133 -9.51 13.74 -10.89
C SER A 133 -10.98 13.34 -11.11
N ASP A 134 -11.68 14.05 -11.99
CA ASP A 134 -13.07 13.75 -12.32
C ASP A 134 -13.25 12.39 -12.99
N ILE A 135 -12.24 11.93 -13.74
CA ILE A 135 -12.24 10.58 -14.33
C ILE A 135 -12.09 9.50 -13.28
N ILE A 136 -11.14 9.66 -12.33
CA ILE A 136 -10.76 8.58 -11.41
C ILE A 136 -11.57 8.54 -10.12
N ASN A 137 -12.10 9.69 -9.66
CA ASN A 137 -12.82 9.79 -8.38
C ASN A 137 -13.95 8.78 -8.24
N PRO A 138 -14.85 8.58 -9.22
CA PRO A 138 -15.95 7.61 -9.08
C PRO A 138 -15.45 6.20 -8.79
N ARG A 139 -14.39 5.79 -9.49
CA ARG A 139 -13.82 4.43 -9.32
C ARG A 139 -13.20 4.21 -7.96
N ILE A 140 -12.49 5.22 -7.46
CA ILE A 140 -11.84 5.16 -6.13
C ILE A 140 -12.91 5.19 -5.04
N GLN A 141 -13.95 5.99 -5.21
CA GLN A 141 -15.09 6.01 -4.31
C GLN A 141 -15.76 4.63 -4.25
N ASP A 142 -16.12 4.03 -5.39
CA ASP A 142 -16.71 2.69 -5.48
C ASP A 142 -15.83 1.64 -4.76
N MET A 143 -14.51 1.74 -4.89
CA MET A 143 -13.57 0.86 -4.19
C MET A 143 -13.73 0.96 -2.67
N PHE A 144 -13.67 2.17 -2.12
CA PHE A 144 -13.78 2.37 -0.67
C PHE A 144 -15.16 2.02 -0.14
N GLU A 145 -16.22 2.31 -0.87
CA GLU A 145 -17.58 1.89 -0.52
C GLU A 145 -17.70 0.37 -0.45
N ASN A 146 -17.15 -0.34 -1.45
CA ASN A 146 -17.14 -1.80 -1.48
C ASN A 146 -16.39 -2.38 -0.27
N ILE A 147 -15.23 -1.81 0.07
CA ILE A 147 -14.45 -2.21 1.25
C ILE A 147 -15.25 -1.94 2.53
N TYR A 148 -15.85 -0.75 2.66
CA TYR A 148 -16.67 -0.41 3.81
C TYR A 148 -17.82 -1.41 3.99
N TYR A 149 -18.58 -1.72 2.93
CA TYR A 149 -19.68 -2.67 3.01
C TYR A 149 -19.24 -4.07 3.42
N LYS A 150 -18.11 -4.55 2.93
CA LYS A 150 -17.52 -5.84 3.36
C LYS A 150 -17.20 -5.85 4.86
N ILE A 151 -16.65 -4.76 5.40
CA ILE A 151 -16.34 -4.61 6.83
C ILE A 151 -17.65 -4.51 7.63
N ARG A 152 -18.63 -3.75 7.16
CA ARG A 152 -19.95 -3.60 7.78
C ARG A 152 -20.70 -4.91 7.87
N ASP A 153 -20.71 -5.69 6.81
CA ASP A 153 -21.41 -6.99 6.74
C ASP A 153 -20.83 -8.02 7.73
N LYS A 154 -19.62 -7.78 8.23
CA LYS A 154 -19.02 -8.54 9.35
C LYS A 154 -19.28 -7.91 10.72
N GLY A 155 -20.02 -6.80 10.80
CA GLY A 155 -20.30 -6.10 12.05
C GLY A 155 -19.09 -5.34 12.64
N LEU A 156 -18.00 -5.19 11.86
CA LEU A 156 -16.73 -4.64 12.34
C LEU A 156 -16.58 -3.13 12.13
N HIS A 157 -17.48 -2.49 11.38
CA HIS A 157 -17.41 -1.06 11.06
C HIS A 157 -17.42 -0.14 12.30
N ASN A 158 -18.11 -0.54 13.37
CA ASN A 158 -18.15 0.20 14.63
C ASN A 158 -16.88 0.01 15.50
N GLN A 159 -16.04 -0.96 15.17
CA GLN A 159 -14.82 -1.26 15.91
C GLN A 159 -13.59 -0.52 15.37
N LEU A 160 -13.74 0.30 14.34
CA LEU A 160 -12.64 1.08 13.75
C LEU A 160 -12.39 2.36 14.55
N SER A 161 -12.10 2.23 15.84
CA SER A 161 -11.90 3.39 16.73
C SER A 161 -10.62 4.16 16.41
N HIS A 162 -9.58 3.46 15.93
CA HIS A 162 -8.32 4.07 15.48
C HIS A 162 -8.34 4.45 14.01
N GLY A 163 -9.36 4.03 13.26
CA GLY A 163 -9.60 4.45 11.88
C GLY A 163 -9.07 3.51 10.82
N VAL A 164 -8.50 4.09 9.76
CA VAL A 164 -8.05 3.38 8.56
C VAL A 164 -6.60 3.76 8.23
N VAL A 165 -5.79 2.76 7.91
CA VAL A 165 -4.42 2.93 7.41
C VAL A 165 -4.37 2.44 5.97
N LEU A 166 -3.98 3.32 5.05
CA LEU A 166 -3.81 3.01 3.64
C LEU A 166 -2.34 2.73 3.34
N THR A 167 -2.06 1.71 2.56
CA THR A 167 -0.70 1.35 2.12
C THR A 167 -0.73 0.75 0.71
N GLY A 168 0.41 0.28 0.22
CA GLY A 168 0.57 -0.19 -1.15
C GLY A 168 0.85 0.92 -2.15
N GLY A 169 1.14 0.55 -3.40
CA GLY A 169 1.47 1.49 -4.47
C GLY A 169 0.33 2.48 -4.79
N GLY A 170 -0.92 2.01 -4.72
CA GLY A 170 -2.10 2.86 -4.93
C GLY A 170 -2.26 3.94 -3.86
N ALA A 171 -1.79 3.71 -2.64
CA ALA A 171 -1.82 4.70 -1.57
C ALA A 171 -0.85 5.89 -1.79
N CYS A 172 0.04 5.80 -2.76
CA CYS A 172 0.89 6.92 -3.18
C CYS A 172 0.14 7.99 -3.98
N LEU A 173 -1.08 7.69 -4.42
CA LEU A 173 -1.89 8.63 -5.19
C LEU A 173 -2.33 9.80 -4.31
N PRO A 174 -1.91 11.05 -4.60
CA PRO A 174 -2.25 12.20 -3.76
C PRO A 174 -3.76 12.38 -3.58
N GLY A 175 -4.20 12.61 -2.33
CA GLY A 175 -5.62 12.83 -1.99
C GLY A 175 -6.46 11.56 -1.82
N ILE A 176 -5.88 10.37 -1.95
CA ILE A 176 -6.60 9.11 -1.76
C ILE A 176 -7.09 8.94 -0.31
N ASP A 177 -6.33 9.44 0.65
CA ASP A 177 -6.69 9.53 2.07
C ASP A 177 -7.92 10.40 2.30
N ARG A 178 -8.05 11.52 1.57
CA ARG A 178 -9.23 12.40 1.62
C ARG A 178 -10.48 11.67 1.13
N MET A 179 -10.39 10.91 0.05
CA MET A 179 -11.50 10.11 -0.45
C MET A 179 -11.90 9.00 0.53
N ALA A 180 -10.92 8.27 1.05
CA ALA A 180 -11.18 7.23 2.05
C ALA A 180 -11.87 7.83 3.29
N LYS A 181 -11.34 8.94 3.83
CA LYS A 181 -11.92 9.64 4.97
C LYS A 181 -13.38 10.04 4.73
N GLU A 182 -13.67 10.61 3.58
CA GLU A 182 -15.03 11.02 3.22
C GLU A 182 -15.99 9.83 3.16
N VAL A 183 -15.61 8.77 2.42
CA VAL A 183 -16.47 7.59 2.26
C VAL A 183 -16.74 6.93 3.61
N PHE A 184 -15.71 6.67 4.41
CA PHE A 184 -15.89 6.00 5.70
C PHE A 184 -16.67 6.88 6.68
N SER A 185 -16.39 8.20 6.75
CA SER A 185 -17.14 9.11 7.65
C SER A 185 -18.60 9.23 7.25
N MET A 186 -18.92 9.31 5.96
CA MET A 186 -20.29 9.38 5.46
C MET A 186 -21.11 8.15 5.92
N HIS A 187 -20.56 6.97 5.79
CA HIS A 187 -21.23 5.72 6.15
C HIS A 187 -21.26 5.46 7.67
N LEU A 188 -20.45 6.14 8.46
CA LEU A 188 -20.42 6.06 9.92
C LEU A 188 -21.28 7.17 10.57
N ALA A 189 -22.34 7.59 9.91
CA ALA A 189 -23.26 8.63 10.38
C ALA A 189 -22.57 9.98 10.67
N GLY A 190 -21.57 10.33 9.88
CA GLY A 190 -20.81 11.58 10.03
C GLY A 190 -19.78 11.56 11.16
N ARG A 191 -19.52 10.41 11.78
CA ARG A 191 -18.40 10.27 12.71
C ARG A 191 -17.10 10.50 11.96
N ASP A 192 -16.30 11.48 12.42
CA ASP A 192 -14.99 11.74 11.85
C ASP A 192 -14.07 10.54 12.11
N ILE A 193 -13.62 9.89 11.04
CA ILE A 193 -12.71 8.75 11.11
C ILE A 193 -11.29 9.20 10.76
N ASN A 194 -10.32 8.75 11.52
CA ASN A 194 -8.93 9.00 11.20
C ASN A 194 -8.50 8.14 10.00
N VAL A 195 -7.89 8.76 9.00
CA VAL A 195 -7.28 8.04 7.86
C VAL A 195 -5.86 8.55 7.67
N ARG A 196 -4.90 7.63 7.64
CA ARG A 196 -3.50 7.96 7.40
C ARG A 196 -2.87 7.06 6.34
N ILE A 197 -1.84 7.57 5.69
CA ILE A 197 -0.98 6.75 4.83
C ILE A 197 0.06 6.05 5.71
N GLY A 198 0.08 4.71 5.64
CA GLY A 198 1.07 3.88 6.32
C GLY A 198 2.38 3.86 5.54
N ARG A 199 3.47 4.24 6.20
CA ARG A 199 4.83 4.20 5.66
C ARG A 199 5.72 3.43 6.62
N PRO A 200 6.40 2.36 6.17
CA PRO A 200 7.33 1.64 7.03
C PRO A 200 8.53 2.52 7.36
N LEU A 201 8.99 2.49 8.60
CA LEU A 201 10.21 3.16 9.03
C LEU A 201 11.29 2.14 9.35
N ILE A 202 12.48 2.35 8.80
CA ILE A 202 13.62 1.44 8.96
C ILE A 202 14.87 2.26 9.21
N SER A 203 15.67 1.84 10.20
CA SER A 203 17.06 2.27 10.34
C SER A 203 17.99 1.19 9.79
N PHE A 204 18.69 1.50 8.71
CA PHE A 204 19.70 0.58 8.17
C PHE A 204 21.07 0.73 8.86
N GLU A 205 21.32 1.83 9.57
CA GLU A 205 22.60 2.04 10.27
C GLU A 205 22.76 1.11 11.46
N THR A 206 21.68 0.87 12.19
CA THR A 206 21.67 -0.02 13.36
C THR A 206 21.18 -1.43 13.02
N GLY A 207 20.64 -1.67 11.83
CA GLY A 207 19.94 -2.91 11.50
C GLY A 207 18.63 -3.09 12.28
N GLU A 208 18.18 -2.04 12.95
CA GLU A 208 16.95 -2.03 13.73
C GLU A 208 15.81 -1.50 12.88
N PHE A 209 14.69 -2.19 12.93
CA PHE A 209 13.43 -1.70 12.44
C PHE A 209 12.81 -0.86 13.56
N PHE A 210 12.41 0.37 13.24
CA PHE A 210 11.63 1.12 14.20
C PHE A 210 10.26 0.44 14.36
N ALA A 211 9.92 0.17 15.61
CA ALA A 211 8.57 -0.22 15.92
C ALA A 211 7.60 0.94 15.59
N PRO A 212 6.34 0.64 15.22
CA PRO A 212 5.36 1.69 14.94
C PRO A 212 5.15 2.70 16.07
N GLU A 213 5.43 2.33 17.31
CA GLU A 213 5.43 3.23 18.47
C GLU A 213 6.53 4.29 18.44
N ASP A 214 7.62 4.07 17.70
CA ASP A 214 8.77 4.98 17.63
C ASP A 214 8.62 6.05 16.52
N TYR A 215 7.52 6.05 15.77
CA TYR A 215 7.31 6.92 14.61
C TYR A 215 7.33 8.42 14.92
N SER A 216 7.04 8.82 16.15
CA SER A 216 7.05 10.23 16.54
C SER A 216 8.45 10.83 16.66
N THR A 217 9.48 9.99 16.78
CA THR A 217 10.87 10.41 17.05
C THR A 217 11.86 10.04 15.95
N ALA A 218 11.44 9.20 14.98
CA ALA A 218 12.33 8.68 13.95
C ALA A 218 12.63 9.73 12.87
N VAL A 219 13.88 10.19 12.83
CA VAL A 219 14.43 10.98 11.72
C VAL A 219 15.08 10.02 10.73
N LEU A 220 14.49 9.87 9.54
CA LEU A 220 15.06 9.01 8.50
C LEU A 220 16.26 9.68 7.84
N PRO A 221 17.42 8.99 7.72
CA PRO A 221 18.52 9.44 6.87
C PRO A 221 18.02 9.64 5.41
N SER A 222 18.50 10.69 4.76
CA SER A 222 18.04 11.08 3.40
C SER A 222 18.19 9.98 2.34
N GLN A 223 19.13 9.04 2.53
CA GLN A 223 19.39 7.92 1.64
C GLN A 223 18.31 6.80 1.74
N LEU A 224 17.45 6.82 2.74
CA LEU A 224 16.47 5.77 3.03
C LEU A 224 15.03 6.18 2.76
N THR A 225 14.80 7.42 2.39
CA THR A 225 13.45 7.94 2.08
C THR A 225 12.78 7.17 0.94
N GLY A 226 13.56 6.58 0.02
CA GLY A 226 13.04 5.77 -1.09
C GLY A 226 12.33 4.48 -0.65
N TYR A 227 12.69 3.88 0.47
CA TYR A 227 12.10 2.61 0.96
C TYR A 227 11.01 2.81 2.01
N SER A 228 10.91 3.99 2.57
CA SER A 228 9.84 4.39 3.49
C SER A 228 8.56 4.81 2.76
N THR A 229 8.27 4.15 1.65
CA THR A 229 7.05 4.40 0.88
C THR A 229 6.02 3.33 1.14
N PRO A 230 4.72 3.63 1.01
CA PRO A 230 3.65 2.66 1.26
C PRO A 230 3.78 1.37 0.45
N GLN A 231 4.31 1.45 -0.77
CA GLN A 231 4.49 0.29 -1.66
C GLN A 231 5.42 -0.80 -1.13
N HIS A 232 6.30 -0.48 -0.18
CA HIS A 232 7.25 -1.44 0.40
C HIS A 232 6.77 -2.05 1.73
N ALA A 233 5.60 -1.67 2.23
CA ALA A 233 5.13 -2.03 3.57
C ALA A 233 5.08 -3.53 3.84
N ALA A 234 4.58 -4.34 2.90
CA ALA A 234 4.48 -5.79 3.06
C ALA A 234 5.86 -6.45 3.16
N VAL A 235 6.79 -6.07 2.27
CA VAL A 235 8.17 -6.61 2.29
C VAL A 235 8.86 -6.23 3.59
N MET A 236 8.72 -4.98 4.01
CA MET A 236 9.36 -4.46 5.20
C MET A 236 8.80 -5.09 6.48
N GLY A 237 7.50 -5.31 6.53
CA GLY A 237 6.87 -6.02 7.65
C GLY A 237 7.30 -7.48 7.74
N TYR A 238 7.43 -8.17 6.61
CA TYR A 238 7.97 -9.52 6.59
C TYR A 238 9.41 -9.59 7.12
N LEU A 239 10.24 -8.64 6.73
CA LEU A 239 11.63 -8.54 7.18
C LEU A 239 11.72 -8.21 8.68
N TYR A 240 10.85 -7.32 9.18
CA TYR A 240 10.72 -7.03 10.59
C TYR A 240 10.38 -8.29 11.40
N ASP A 241 9.38 -9.06 10.96
CA ASP A 241 8.97 -10.31 11.62
C ASP A 241 10.09 -11.37 11.60
N LEU A 242 10.83 -11.50 10.49
CA LEU A 242 11.99 -12.38 10.40
C LEU A 242 13.08 -11.98 11.39
N ASN A 243 13.44 -10.70 11.43
CA ASN A 243 14.46 -10.20 12.35
C ASN A 243 14.07 -10.45 13.81
N ARG A 244 12.82 -10.15 14.18
CA ARG A 244 12.29 -10.40 15.51
C ARG A 244 12.35 -11.88 15.89
N LYS A 245 12.02 -12.80 14.98
CA LYS A 245 12.12 -14.25 15.21
C LYS A 245 13.56 -14.69 15.42
N VAL A 246 14.51 -14.18 14.63
CA VAL A 246 15.93 -14.49 14.78
C VAL A 246 16.44 -14.02 16.13
N LEU A 247 16.06 -12.82 16.57
CA LEU A 247 16.49 -12.26 17.87
C LEU A 247 15.86 -13.00 19.06
N THR A 248 14.59 -13.40 18.97
CA THR A 248 13.87 -14.03 20.08
C THR A 248 14.14 -15.52 20.23
N GLN A 249 14.40 -16.24 19.13
CA GLN A 249 14.64 -17.69 19.16
C GLN A 249 16.09 -18.10 19.42
N GLY A 250 16.98 -17.12 19.66
CA GLY A 250 18.37 -17.34 20.08
C GLY A 250 19.02 -18.55 19.44
N SER A 251 19.63 -18.38 18.26
CA SER A 251 20.70 -19.25 17.75
C SER A 251 20.41 -20.73 17.46
N ARG A 252 19.24 -21.16 17.08
CA ARG A 252 19.04 -22.52 16.53
C ARG A 252 19.32 -22.66 15.05
N ILE A 253 19.57 -21.57 14.32
CA ILE A 253 20.04 -21.62 12.93
C ILE A 253 21.56 -21.48 12.93
N ARG A 254 22.27 -22.49 13.45
CA ARG A 254 23.67 -22.71 13.14
C ARG A 254 23.77 -23.42 11.79
N SER A 255 23.69 -22.68 10.68
CA SER A 255 24.27 -23.14 9.44
C SER A 255 25.80 -22.97 9.50
N LYS A 256 26.53 -23.99 9.07
CA LYS A 256 28.00 -23.94 8.96
C LYS A 256 28.41 -22.91 7.92
N GLY A 257 28.65 -21.69 8.32
CA GLY A 257 29.12 -20.59 7.49
C GLY A 257 28.72 -19.27 8.13
N LYS A 258 29.62 -18.30 8.18
CA LYS A 258 29.45 -16.98 8.82
C LYS A 258 28.05 -16.44 8.62
N LEU A 259 27.27 -16.37 9.68
CA LEU A 259 25.97 -15.69 9.70
C LEU A 259 26.21 -14.22 9.33
N LYS A 260 25.94 -13.86 8.09
CA LYS A 260 25.62 -12.47 7.78
C LYS A 260 24.29 -12.19 8.46
N THR A 261 24.21 -11.14 9.23
CA THR A 261 22.96 -10.71 9.85
C THR A 261 21.89 -10.51 8.76
N ALA A 262 20.61 -10.63 9.10
CA ALA A 262 19.54 -10.38 8.14
C ALA A 262 19.71 -8.98 7.47
N ALA A 263 20.23 -8.02 8.21
CA ALA A 263 20.60 -6.68 7.73
C ALA A 263 21.72 -6.71 6.67
N GLU A 264 22.74 -7.57 6.80
CA GLU A 264 23.80 -7.72 5.77
C GLU A 264 23.30 -8.44 4.53
N TYR A 265 22.38 -9.41 4.68
CA TYR A 265 21.70 -10.04 3.55
C TYR A 265 20.84 -9.05 2.78
N LEU A 266 20.07 -8.24 3.48
CA LEU A 266 19.27 -7.16 2.92
C LEU A 266 20.14 -6.13 2.19
N LYS A 267 21.17 -5.63 2.86
CA LYS A 267 22.12 -4.69 2.26
C LYS A 267 22.75 -5.24 0.99
N THR A 268 23.14 -6.52 0.98
CA THR A 268 23.74 -7.17 -0.19
C THR A 268 22.72 -7.41 -1.30
N TRP A 269 21.49 -7.77 -0.94
CA TRP A 269 20.41 -7.99 -1.91
C TRP A 269 19.96 -6.67 -2.56
N PHE A 270 19.77 -5.62 -1.78
CA PHE A 270 19.40 -4.29 -2.29
C PHE A 270 20.51 -3.66 -3.14
N LEU A 271 21.77 -3.72 -2.72
CA LEU A 271 22.90 -3.18 -3.49
C LEU A 271 23.21 -3.98 -4.78
N GLY A 272 22.71 -5.21 -4.89
CA GLY A 272 22.91 -6.07 -6.04
C GLY A 272 21.76 -6.09 -7.05
N ASN A 273 20.58 -5.54 -6.72
CA ASN A 273 19.38 -5.62 -7.58
C ASN A 273 18.78 -4.25 -7.91
N PHE A 274 19.36 -3.17 -7.47
CA PHE A 274 19.03 -1.78 -7.77
C PHE A 274 20.32 -0.94 -7.81
#